data_36c766e9bcaac1b0dfa954674ba87266
#
_entry.id   36c766e9bcaac1b0dfa954674ba87266
#
_cell.length_a   1.000
_cell.length_b   1.000
_cell.length_c   1.000
_cell.angle_alpha   90.00
_cell.angle_beta   90.00
_cell.angle_gamma   90.00
#
_symmetry.space_group_name_H-M   'P 1'
#
loop_
_entity.id
_entity.type
_entity.pdbx_description
1 polymer ?
#
loop_
_entity_poly.entity_id
_entity_poly.type
_entity_poly.pdbx_seq_one_letter_code
_entity_poly.pdbx_strand_id
1 'polypeptide(L)'
;MRLQFGMSQKLTTTTAFLLTVPPLMWAGNAVVGRLVTDLVPPITLNFLRWAVAFVILLPMASWVLRPGSGLWTHWKRFGLLSLLGVGCYNALQYLALQTSTPLNVTLVAASSPVWMLAIGALFFQAPVRRAQIYGAVLSILG
;
A
#
# COMPACT_ATOMS: atom_id res chain seq x y z
N MET A 1 3.91 -25.57 19.15
CA MET A 1 2.99 -25.56 18.01
C MET A 1 3.82 -25.34 16.75
N ARG A 2 4.20 -26.41 16.03
CA ARG A 2 5.02 -26.33 14.80
C ARG A 2 4.08 -25.94 13.66
N LEU A 3 4.16 -24.70 13.24
CA LEU A 3 3.52 -24.28 11.97
C LEU A 3 4.34 -24.93 10.84
N GLN A 4 3.74 -25.93 10.21
CA GLN A 4 4.26 -26.53 8.97
C GLN A 4 4.13 -25.49 7.83
N PHE A 5 5.16 -24.67 7.63
CA PHE A 5 5.36 -23.93 6.39
C PHE A 5 6.03 -24.85 5.37
N GLY A 6 5.28 -25.78 4.84
CA GLY A 6 5.72 -26.74 3.85
C GLY A 6 4.70 -26.93 2.75
N MET A 7 4.12 -25.82 2.26
CA MET A 7 3.41 -25.85 0.97
C MET A 7 4.22 -25.05 -0.03
N SER A 8 5.00 -25.75 -0.85
CA SER A 8 5.43 -25.27 -2.15
C SER A 8 4.16 -25.03 -2.98
N GLN A 9 3.53 -23.87 -2.82
CA GLN A 9 2.45 -23.46 -3.70
C GLN A 9 3.06 -23.26 -5.08
N LYS A 10 2.80 -24.20 -5.98
CA LYS A 10 3.11 -24.03 -7.40
C LYS A 10 2.42 -22.74 -7.84
N LEU A 11 3.18 -21.81 -8.39
CA LEU A 11 2.65 -20.59 -8.99
C LEU A 11 1.72 -20.99 -10.14
N THR A 12 0.42 -20.99 -9.86
CA THR A 12 -0.60 -21.20 -10.87
C THR A 12 -0.69 -19.92 -11.72
N THR A 13 -1.02 -20.03 -13.00
CA THR A 13 -1.22 -18.88 -13.88
C THR A 13 -2.15 -17.83 -13.27
N THR A 14 -3.22 -18.27 -12.61
CA THR A 14 -4.14 -17.41 -11.88
C THR A 14 -3.45 -16.65 -10.74
N THR A 15 -2.60 -17.32 -9.97
CA THR A 15 -1.85 -16.67 -8.87
C THR A 15 -0.86 -15.66 -9.41
N ALA A 16 -0.15 -15.99 -10.50
CA ALA A 16 0.77 -15.06 -11.17
C ALA A 16 0.01 -13.82 -11.67
N PHE A 17 -1.14 -13.99 -12.30
CA PHE A 17 -1.99 -12.89 -12.75
C PHE A 17 -2.46 -12.02 -11.59
N LEU A 18 -2.98 -12.62 -10.53
CA LEU A 18 -3.43 -11.88 -9.33
C LEU A 18 -2.30 -11.13 -8.62
N LEU A 19 -1.06 -11.61 -8.69
CA LEU A 19 0.10 -10.93 -8.14
C LEU A 19 0.61 -9.79 -9.04
N THR A 20 0.36 -9.85 -10.35
CA THR A 20 0.87 -8.87 -11.32
C THR A 20 -0.09 -7.67 -11.46
N VAL A 21 -1.40 -7.90 -11.41
CA VAL A 21 -2.41 -6.84 -11.62
C VAL A 21 -2.29 -5.68 -10.62
N PRO A 22 -2.18 -5.89 -9.29
CA PRO A 22 -2.08 -4.79 -8.35
C PRO A 22 -0.87 -3.86 -8.55
N PRO A 23 0.37 -4.37 -8.79
CA PRO A 23 1.50 -3.50 -9.12
C PRO A 23 1.31 -2.69 -10.41
N LEU A 24 0.72 -3.30 -11.45
CA LEU A 24 0.41 -2.59 -12.69
C LEU A 24 -0.61 -1.47 -12.48
N MET A 25 -1.67 -1.73 -11.72
CA MET A 25 -2.66 -0.71 -11.37
C MET A 25 -2.04 0.41 -10.53
N TRP A 26 -1.11 0.07 -9.64
CA TRP A 26 -0.42 1.06 -8.82
C TRP A 26 0.53 1.93 -9.65
N ALA A 27 1.29 1.34 -10.57
CA ALA A 27 2.10 2.09 -11.52
C ALA A 27 1.25 2.99 -12.41
N GLY A 28 0.13 2.48 -12.95
CA GLY A 28 -0.84 3.26 -13.71
C GLY A 28 -1.41 4.43 -12.91
N ASN A 29 -1.65 4.24 -11.61
CA ASN A 29 -2.08 5.30 -10.71
C ASN A 29 -1.08 6.47 -10.64
N ALA A 30 0.22 6.18 -10.59
CA ALA A 30 1.26 7.23 -10.56
C ALA A 30 1.29 8.01 -11.89
N VAL A 31 1.16 7.31 -13.02
CA VAL A 31 1.10 7.95 -14.35
C VAL A 31 -0.13 8.86 -14.47
N VAL A 32 -1.31 8.35 -14.15
CA VAL A 32 -2.55 9.14 -14.17
C VAL A 32 -2.47 10.31 -13.19
N GLY A 33 -1.94 10.09 -11.98
CA GLY A 33 -1.71 11.14 -11.00
C GLY A 33 -0.87 12.28 -11.57
N ARG A 34 0.19 11.96 -12.34
CA ARG A 34 1.02 12.98 -13.01
C ARG A 34 0.27 13.72 -14.11
N LEU A 35 -0.49 13.01 -14.93
CA LEU A 35 -1.24 13.61 -16.04
C LEU A 35 -2.29 14.62 -15.59
N VAL A 36 -2.88 14.44 -14.41
CA VAL A 36 -3.94 15.31 -13.88
C VAL A 36 -3.41 16.34 -12.87
N THR A 37 -2.11 16.40 -12.63
CA THR A 37 -1.49 17.28 -11.62
C THR A 37 -1.84 18.76 -11.84
N ASP A 38 -1.88 19.20 -13.09
CA ASP A 38 -2.16 20.60 -13.44
C ASP A 38 -3.67 20.90 -13.54
N LEU A 39 -4.51 19.86 -13.54
CA LEU A 39 -5.97 19.99 -13.68
C LEU A 39 -6.69 19.96 -12.33
N VAL A 40 -6.20 19.18 -11.39
CA VAL A 40 -6.86 18.95 -10.09
C VAL A 40 -5.85 19.03 -8.97
N PRO A 41 -6.12 19.83 -7.90
CA PRO A 41 -5.26 19.86 -6.73
C PRO A 41 -5.06 18.47 -6.12
N PRO A 42 -3.84 18.11 -5.68
CA PRO A 42 -3.49 16.76 -5.18
C PRO A 42 -4.41 16.24 -4.06
N ILE A 43 -4.75 17.11 -3.13
CA ILE A 43 -5.64 16.74 -2.00
C ILE A 43 -7.05 16.45 -2.50
N THR A 44 -7.55 17.25 -3.43
CA THR A 44 -8.88 17.05 -4.05
C THR A 44 -8.91 15.76 -4.85
N LEU A 45 -7.87 15.47 -5.62
CA LEU A 45 -7.73 14.22 -6.37
C LEU A 45 -7.75 13.01 -5.43
N ASN A 46 -6.98 13.07 -4.35
CA ASN A 46 -6.94 12.01 -3.35
C ASN A 46 -8.33 11.79 -2.72
N PHE A 47 -8.98 12.86 -2.30
CA PHE A 47 -10.32 12.79 -1.71
C PHE A 47 -11.35 12.18 -2.67
N LEU A 48 -11.43 12.67 -3.90
CA LEU A 48 -12.41 12.19 -4.89
C LEU A 48 -12.21 10.70 -5.21
N ARG A 49 -10.97 10.26 -5.38
CA ARG A 49 -10.67 8.85 -5.64
C ARG A 49 -11.12 7.93 -4.51
N TRP A 50 -10.84 8.31 -3.27
CA TRP A 50 -11.25 7.51 -2.12
C TRP A 50 -12.75 7.61 -1.85
N ALA A 51 -13.39 8.73 -2.14
CA ALA A 51 -14.85 8.87 -2.09
C ALA A 51 -15.53 7.94 -3.10
N VAL A 52 -15.06 7.90 -4.33
CA VAL A 52 -15.57 6.97 -5.37
C VAL A 52 -15.33 5.52 -4.96
N ALA A 53 -14.12 5.19 -4.51
CA ALA A 53 -13.80 3.84 -4.03
C ALA A 53 -14.71 3.42 -2.85
N PHE A 54 -14.95 4.32 -1.92
CA PHE A 54 -15.85 4.08 -0.78
C PHE A 54 -17.27 3.78 -1.25
N VAL A 55 -17.82 4.57 -2.16
CA VAL A 55 -19.17 4.37 -2.70
C VAL A 55 -19.30 3.01 -3.41
N ILE A 56 -18.29 2.63 -4.20
CA ILE A 56 -18.27 1.34 -4.91
C ILE A 56 -18.16 0.16 -3.93
N LEU A 57 -17.31 0.29 -2.90
CA LEU A 57 -17.05 -0.78 -1.96
C LEU A 57 -18.12 -0.92 -0.87
N LEU A 58 -18.87 0.15 -0.60
CA LEU A 58 -19.86 0.17 0.46
C LEU A 58 -20.90 -0.97 0.37
N PRO A 59 -21.52 -1.27 -0.78
CA PRO A 59 -22.46 -2.39 -0.89
C PRO A 59 -21.80 -3.75 -0.65
N MET A 60 -20.54 -3.90 -1.07
CA MET A 60 -19.79 -5.16 -0.92
C MET A 60 -19.29 -5.39 0.51
N ALA A 61 -18.93 -4.33 1.21
CA ALA A 61 -18.33 -4.36 2.54
C ALA A 61 -19.25 -3.82 3.64
N SER A 62 -20.54 -3.65 3.37
CA SER A 62 -21.51 -3.09 4.34
C SER A 62 -21.58 -3.86 5.66
N TRP A 63 -21.25 -5.15 5.66
CA TRP A 63 -21.17 -5.99 6.86
C TRP A 63 -20.14 -5.47 7.89
N VAL A 64 -19.09 -4.75 7.43
CA VAL A 64 -18.06 -4.14 8.30
C VAL A 64 -18.64 -3.05 9.18
N LEU A 65 -19.71 -2.38 8.73
CA LEU A 65 -20.38 -1.31 9.46
C LEU A 65 -21.37 -1.81 10.52
N ARG A 66 -21.66 -3.12 10.53
CA ARG A 66 -22.60 -3.71 11.50
C ARG A 66 -22.04 -3.66 12.93
N PRO A 67 -22.89 -3.46 13.93
CA PRO A 67 -22.52 -3.62 15.33
C PRO A 67 -21.91 -5.01 15.57
N GLY A 68 -20.73 -5.10 16.17
CA GLY A 68 -20.02 -6.37 16.39
C GLY A 68 -18.94 -6.72 15.36
N SER A 69 -18.78 -5.96 14.28
CA SER A 69 -17.73 -6.19 13.28
C SER A 69 -16.29 -5.94 13.79
N GLY A 70 -16.12 -5.49 15.03
CA GLY A 70 -14.82 -5.09 15.57
C GLY A 70 -14.32 -3.72 15.10
N LEU A 71 -14.88 -3.15 14.05
CA LEU A 71 -14.54 -1.81 13.57
C LEU A 71 -14.76 -0.77 14.67
N TRP A 72 -15.94 -0.79 15.27
CA TRP A 72 -16.32 0.17 16.31
C TRP A 72 -15.53 0.01 17.59
N THR A 73 -15.14 -1.22 17.94
CA THR A 73 -14.29 -1.49 19.10
C THR A 73 -12.88 -0.91 18.94
N HIS A 74 -12.37 -0.88 17.72
CA HIS A 74 -11.02 -0.42 17.42
C HIS A 74 -10.96 0.81 16.51
N TRP A 75 -12.04 1.61 16.47
CA TRP A 75 -12.19 2.74 15.56
C TRP A 75 -11.01 3.73 15.58
N LYS A 76 -10.40 3.97 16.74
CA LYS A 76 -9.24 4.86 16.88
C LYS A 76 -8.02 4.33 16.10
N ARG A 77 -7.77 3.01 16.18
CA ARG A 77 -6.68 2.36 15.45
C ARG A 77 -6.93 2.39 13.94
N PHE A 78 -8.16 2.05 13.52
CA PHE A 78 -8.52 2.09 12.10
C PHE A 78 -8.51 3.53 11.57
N GLY A 79 -8.99 4.50 12.34
CA GLY A 79 -8.94 5.91 11.99
C GLY A 79 -7.51 6.42 11.80
N LEU A 80 -6.60 6.10 12.73
CA LEU A 80 -5.19 6.48 12.63
C LEU A 80 -4.52 5.81 11.42
N LEU A 81 -4.73 4.51 11.22
CA LEU A 81 -4.17 3.77 10.08
C LEU A 81 -4.70 4.30 8.74
N SER A 82 -5.98 4.64 8.67
CA SER A 82 -6.58 5.22 7.47
C SER A 82 -6.04 6.62 7.18
N LEU A 83 -5.90 7.45 8.22
CA LEU A 83 -5.35 8.79 8.08
C LEU A 83 -3.90 8.75 7.58
N LEU A 84 -3.06 7.92 8.18
CA LEU A 84 -1.65 7.83 7.80
C LEU A 84 -1.46 7.07 6.49
N GLY A 85 -2.08 5.89 6.33
CA GLY A 85 -1.86 5.00 5.19
C GLY A 85 -2.59 5.43 3.93
N VAL A 86 -3.77 6.03 4.06
CA VAL A 86 -4.59 6.47 2.92
C VAL A 86 -4.52 7.98 2.74
N GLY A 87 -4.80 8.74 3.79
CA GLY A 87 -4.83 10.19 3.73
C GLY A 87 -3.45 10.78 3.46
N CYS A 88 -2.55 10.67 4.42
CA CYS A 88 -1.23 11.31 4.34
C CYS A 88 -0.35 10.71 3.25
N TYR A 89 -0.26 9.38 3.17
CA TYR A 89 0.62 8.72 2.20
C TYR A 89 0.26 9.09 0.75
N ASN A 90 -1.01 8.96 0.37
CA ASN A 90 -1.41 9.29 -1.00
C ASN A 90 -1.36 10.79 -1.29
N ALA A 91 -1.72 11.65 -0.33
CA ALA A 91 -1.60 13.09 -0.49
C ALA A 91 -0.13 13.51 -0.75
N LEU A 92 0.81 12.98 0.04
CA LEU A 92 2.24 13.23 -0.14
C LEU A 92 2.77 12.68 -1.46
N GLN A 93 2.27 11.50 -1.89
CA GLN A 93 2.61 10.93 -3.19
C GLN A 93 2.17 11.84 -4.34
N TYR A 94 0.95 12.37 -4.31
CA TYR A 94 0.47 13.28 -5.34
C TYR A 94 1.17 14.65 -5.30
N LEU A 95 1.52 15.14 -4.12
CA LEU A 95 2.35 16.34 -4.00
C LEU A 95 3.74 16.13 -4.63
N ALA A 96 4.36 14.98 -4.39
CA ALA A 96 5.64 14.64 -5.00
C ALA A 96 5.56 14.56 -6.54
N LEU A 97 4.44 14.11 -7.09
CA LEU A 97 4.23 14.06 -8.55
C LEU A 97 4.11 15.45 -9.21
N GLN A 98 3.89 16.52 -8.45
CA GLN A 98 3.92 17.88 -8.99
C GLN A 98 5.32 18.31 -9.41
N THR A 99 6.35 17.89 -8.66
CA THR A 99 7.73 18.30 -8.84
C THR A 99 8.66 17.20 -9.32
N SER A 100 8.17 15.94 -9.36
CA SER A 100 8.97 14.77 -9.71
C SER A 100 8.29 13.89 -10.75
N THR A 101 9.07 13.00 -11.36
CA THR A 101 8.53 12.04 -12.34
C THR A 101 7.85 10.85 -11.65
N PRO A 102 6.85 10.21 -12.30
CA PRO A 102 6.25 8.98 -11.78
C PRO A 102 7.29 7.88 -11.48
N LEU A 103 8.35 7.79 -12.29
CA LEU A 103 9.43 6.83 -12.09
C LEU A 103 10.13 7.07 -10.75
N ASN A 104 10.56 8.29 -10.48
CA ASN A 104 11.25 8.63 -9.23
C ASN A 104 10.35 8.37 -8.01
N VAL A 105 9.08 8.77 -8.07
CA VAL A 105 8.12 8.56 -6.98
C VAL A 105 7.90 7.07 -6.73
N THR A 106 7.79 6.25 -7.77
CA THR A 106 7.61 4.80 -7.63
C THR A 106 8.87 4.09 -7.15
N LEU A 107 10.07 4.54 -7.55
CA LEU A 107 11.34 4.01 -7.03
C LEU A 107 11.50 4.28 -5.53
N VAL A 108 11.18 5.49 -5.08
CA VAL A 108 11.17 5.81 -3.64
C VAL A 108 10.14 4.95 -2.90
N ALA A 109 8.94 4.76 -3.45
CA ALA A 109 7.92 3.89 -2.87
C ALA A 109 8.37 2.42 -2.82
N ALA A 110 9.12 1.94 -3.81
CA ALA A 110 9.66 0.59 -3.85
C ALA A 110 10.71 0.32 -2.74
N SER A 111 11.29 1.35 -2.14
CA SER A 111 12.17 1.21 -0.97
C SER A 111 11.43 0.90 0.35
N SER A 112 10.08 0.99 0.36
CA SER A 112 9.25 0.80 1.56
C SER A 112 9.52 -0.50 2.33
N PRO A 113 9.75 -1.68 1.70
CA PRO A 113 10.07 -2.90 2.42
C PRO A 113 11.34 -2.79 3.28
N VAL A 114 12.33 -2.04 2.83
CA VAL A 114 13.58 -1.79 3.56
C VAL A 114 13.32 -0.99 4.83
N TRP A 115 12.53 0.09 4.70
CA TRP A 115 12.13 0.92 5.84
C TRP A 115 11.25 0.14 6.83
N MET A 116 10.33 -0.70 6.32
CA MET A 116 9.52 -1.58 7.19
C MET A 116 10.38 -2.55 7.99
N LEU A 117 11.42 -3.15 7.36
CA LEU A 117 12.37 -4.01 8.05
C LEU A 117 13.17 -3.26 9.11
N ALA A 118 13.72 -2.08 8.77
CA ALA A 118 14.51 -1.26 9.66
C ALA A 118 13.69 -0.81 10.88
N ILE A 119 12.51 -0.24 10.65
CA ILE A 119 11.61 0.22 11.72
C ILE A 119 11.14 -0.96 12.56
N GLY A 120 10.77 -2.07 11.92
CA GLY A 120 10.35 -3.29 12.61
C GLY A 120 11.42 -3.84 13.54
N ALA A 121 12.67 -3.87 13.09
CA ALA A 121 13.79 -4.33 13.89
C ALA A 121 14.13 -3.36 15.03
N LEU A 122 14.18 -2.05 14.77
CA LEU A 122 14.62 -1.04 15.73
C LEU A 122 13.58 -0.75 16.82
N PHE A 123 12.32 -0.60 16.43
CA PHE A 123 11.26 -0.18 17.36
C PHE A 123 10.42 -1.33 17.91
N PHE A 124 10.25 -2.39 17.13
CA PHE A 124 9.40 -3.52 17.50
C PHE A 124 10.19 -4.80 17.81
N GLN A 125 11.53 -4.74 17.77
CA GLN A 125 12.42 -5.89 18.02
C GLN A 125 12.02 -7.13 17.19
N ALA A 126 11.47 -6.89 16.00
CA ALA A 126 11.03 -7.96 15.11
C ALA A 126 12.24 -8.78 14.64
N PRO A 127 12.19 -10.13 14.72
CA PRO A 127 13.30 -10.96 14.28
C PRO A 127 13.50 -10.84 12.78
N VAL A 128 14.65 -10.32 12.35
CA VAL A 128 15.00 -10.19 10.94
C VAL A 128 15.71 -11.46 10.46
N ARG A 129 15.19 -12.09 9.43
CA ARG A 129 15.80 -13.28 8.81
C ARG A 129 16.83 -12.85 7.75
N ARG A 130 17.90 -13.62 7.61
CA ARG A 130 18.95 -13.36 6.60
C ARG A 130 18.38 -13.21 5.18
N ALA A 131 17.41 -14.03 4.81
CA ALA A 131 16.74 -13.93 3.51
C ALA A 131 16.05 -12.57 3.28
N GLN A 132 15.50 -11.94 4.33
CA GLN A 132 14.90 -10.61 4.24
C GLN A 132 15.96 -9.52 4.01
N ILE A 133 17.14 -9.66 4.63
CA ILE A 133 18.26 -8.74 4.40
C ILE A 133 18.73 -8.84 2.95
N TYR A 134 18.92 -10.06 2.43
CA TYR A 134 19.30 -10.26 1.02
C TYR A 134 18.26 -9.68 0.06
N GLY A 135 16.98 -9.93 0.32
CA GLY A 135 15.90 -9.35 -0.49
C GLY A 135 15.87 -7.82 -0.45
N ALA A 136 16.09 -7.21 0.72
CA ALA A 136 16.15 -5.77 0.88
C ALA A 136 17.36 -5.15 0.14
N VAL A 137 18.53 -5.78 0.23
CA VAL A 137 19.74 -5.35 -0.49
C VAL A 137 19.52 -5.45 -2.00
N LEU A 138 18.99 -6.56 -2.50
CA LEU A 138 18.67 -6.73 -3.92
C LEU A 138 17.65 -5.70 -4.41
N SER A 139 16.65 -5.36 -3.59
CA SER A 139 15.66 -4.33 -3.93
C SER A 139 16.23 -2.91 -4.03
N ILE A 140 17.35 -2.63 -3.35
CA ILE A 140 18.03 -1.33 -3.45
C ILE A 140 18.96 -1.27 -4.66
N LEU A 141 19.57 -2.41 -5.02
CA LEU A 141 20.58 -2.48 -6.08
C LEU A 141 19.95 -2.61 -7.48
N GLY A 142 18.73 -3.09 -7.61
CA GLY A 142 18.04 -3.33 -8.87
C GLY A 142 16.78 -2.56 -9.08
#